data_e0cd0d6aa38baf5407c549a1d6cb2b27
#
_entry.id   e0cd0d6aa38baf5407c549a1d6cb2b27
#
_cell.length_a   1.000
_cell.length_b   1.000
_cell.length_c   1.000
_cell.angle_alpha   90.00
_cell.angle_beta   90.00
_cell.angle_gamma   90.00
#
_symmetry.space_group_name_H-M   'P 1'
#
loop_
_entity.id
_entity.type
_entity.pdbx_description
1 polymer ?
#
loop_
_entity_poly.entity_id
_entity_poly.type
_entity_poly.pdbx_seq_one_letter_code
_entity_poly.pdbx_strand_id
1 'polypeptide(L)' 'MNNIPPESLIRTWVWMMSENNEPDLMNKGRKNLINAFGSIQKAIEYIEQQVDAGNGN' A
#
# COMPACT_ATOMS: atom_id res chain seq x y z
N MET A 1 16.49 0.70 -9.67
CA MET A 1 15.39 0.85 -10.53
C MET A 1 14.11 0.86 -9.77
N ASN A 2 13.36 1.85 -9.96
CA ASN A 2 12.16 1.99 -9.17
C ASN A 2 10.98 1.45 -9.87
N ASN A 3 10.53 0.32 -9.47
CA ASN A 3 9.34 -0.26 -10.04
C ASN A 3 8.20 -0.08 -9.09
N ILE A 4 7.80 1.17 -8.93
CA ILE A 4 6.66 1.44 -8.09
C ILE A 4 5.41 0.94 -8.79
N PRO A 5 4.61 0.12 -8.13
CA PRO A 5 3.41 -0.42 -8.76
C PRO A 5 2.40 0.67 -9.08
N PRO A 6 1.49 0.41 -10.00
CA PRO A 6 0.42 1.35 -10.28
C PRO A 6 -0.39 1.66 -9.03
N GLU A 7 -0.92 2.86 -8.97
CA GLU A 7 -1.67 3.29 -7.80
C GLU A 7 -2.86 2.37 -7.52
N SER A 8 -3.49 1.88 -8.56
CA SER A 8 -4.64 1.00 -8.38
C SER A 8 -4.25 -0.28 -7.65
N LEU A 9 -3.07 -0.81 -7.91
CA LEU A 9 -2.59 -2.00 -7.19
C LEU A 9 -2.29 -1.67 -5.74
N ILE A 10 -1.68 -0.53 -5.52
CA ILE A 10 -1.36 -0.13 -4.15
C ILE A 10 -2.65 0.00 -3.34
N ARG A 11 -3.67 0.60 -3.90
CA ARG A 11 -4.94 0.75 -3.22
C ARG A 11 -5.57 -0.61 -2.93
N THR A 12 -5.47 -1.52 -3.88
CA THR A 12 -5.99 -2.87 -3.68
C THR A 12 -5.30 -3.54 -2.51
N TRP A 13 -3.98 -3.44 -2.45
CA TRP A 13 -3.24 -4.07 -1.37
C TRP A 13 -3.56 -3.44 -0.03
N VAL A 14 -3.75 -2.13 0.01
CA VAL A 14 -4.16 -1.45 1.24
C VAL A 14 -5.54 -1.94 1.67
N TRP A 15 -6.45 -2.07 0.73
CA TRP A 15 -7.78 -2.58 1.03
C TRP A 15 -7.70 -4.00 1.59
N MET A 16 -6.80 -4.81 1.02
CA MET A 16 -6.63 -6.18 1.49
C MET A 16 -6.19 -6.24 2.95
N MET A 17 -5.55 -5.19 3.42
CA MET A 17 -5.10 -5.13 4.81
C MET A 17 -6.15 -4.58 5.75
N SER A 18 -7.32 -4.23 5.26
CA SER A 18 -8.32 -3.63 6.12
C SER A 18 -8.86 -4.64 7.13
N GLU A 19 -9.42 -4.12 8.20
CA GLU A 19 -9.87 -4.94 9.31
C GLU A 19 -10.98 -5.89 8.94
N ASN A 20 -11.70 -5.58 7.90
CA ASN A 20 -12.86 -6.39 7.54
C ASN A 20 -12.51 -7.61 6.72
N ASN A 21 -11.24 -7.77 6.39
CA ASN A 21 -10.84 -8.89 5.56
C ASN A 21 -10.29 -10.03 6.39
N GLU A 22 -10.22 -11.19 5.77
CA GLU A 22 -9.68 -12.36 6.44
C GLU A 22 -8.18 -12.23 6.66
N PRO A 23 -7.64 -12.87 7.69
CA PRO A 23 -6.21 -12.76 7.98
C PRO A 23 -5.32 -13.14 6.82
N ASP A 24 -5.69 -14.16 6.05
CA ASP A 24 -4.87 -14.57 4.91
C ASP A 24 -4.78 -13.45 3.88
N LEU A 25 -5.90 -12.79 3.64
CA LEU A 25 -5.93 -11.70 2.68
C LEU A 25 -5.13 -10.51 3.18
N MET A 26 -5.24 -10.22 4.48
CA MET A 26 -4.47 -9.14 5.07
C MET A 26 -2.98 -9.40 4.95
N ASN A 27 -2.56 -10.61 5.22
CA ASN A 27 -1.15 -10.96 5.09
C ASN A 27 -0.66 -10.84 3.66
N LYS A 28 -1.50 -11.20 2.72
CA LYS A 28 -1.12 -11.13 1.32
C LYS A 28 -0.92 -9.67 0.88
N GLY A 29 -1.83 -8.80 1.27
CA GLY A 29 -1.68 -7.39 0.95
C GLY A 29 -0.43 -6.81 1.58
N ARG A 30 -0.17 -7.16 2.83
CA ARG A 30 1.00 -6.68 3.53
C ARG A 30 2.28 -7.13 2.84
N LYS A 31 2.34 -8.40 2.48
CA LYS A 31 3.53 -8.92 1.80
C LYS A 31 3.75 -8.23 0.47
N ASN A 32 2.69 -7.98 -0.26
CA ASN A 32 2.82 -7.31 -1.54
C ASN A 32 3.38 -5.90 -1.37
N LEU A 33 2.91 -5.19 -0.35
CA LEU A 33 3.41 -3.85 -0.08
C LEU A 33 4.87 -3.88 0.33
N ILE A 34 5.25 -4.83 1.17
CA ILE A 34 6.63 -4.95 1.61
C ILE A 34 7.53 -5.27 0.42
N ASN A 35 7.10 -6.17 -0.45
CA ASN A 35 7.90 -6.51 -1.62
C ASN A 35 8.07 -5.33 -2.55
N ALA A 36 7.04 -4.51 -2.67
CA ALA A 36 7.09 -3.39 -3.60
C ALA A 36 7.92 -2.23 -3.05
N PHE A 37 7.85 -1.97 -1.76
CA PHE A 37 8.46 -0.78 -1.18
C PHE A 37 9.64 -1.07 -0.26
N GLY A 38 9.84 -2.31 0.11
CA GLY A 38 10.94 -2.66 1.01
C GLY A 38 10.51 -2.84 2.44
N SER A 39 9.52 -2.11 2.90
CA SER A 39 8.97 -2.29 4.24
C SER A 39 7.59 -1.70 4.26
N ILE A 40 6.82 -2.12 5.25
CA ILE A 40 5.46 -1.61 5.38
C ILE A 40 5.47 -0.12 5.71
N GLN A 41 6.46 0.32 6.44
CA GLN A 41 6.55 1.73 6.80
C GLN A 41 6.80 2.60 5.58
N LYS A 42 7.67 2.14 4.68
CA LYS A 42 7.91 2.88 3.45
C LYS A 42 6.67 2.94 2.58
N ALA A 43 5.91 1.85 2.56
CA ALA A 43 4.66 1.84 1.81
C ALA A 43 3.69 2.85 2.38
N ILE A 44 3.58 2.91 3.69
CA ILE A 44 2.68 3.85 4.34
C ILE A 44 3.10 5.28 4.05
N GLU A 45 4.39 5.56 4.12
CA GLU A 45 4.89 6.90 3.83
C GLU A 45 4.58 7.32 2.40
N TYR A 46 4.74 6.40 1.48
CA TYR A 46 4.42 6.69 0.09
C TYR A 46 2.95 7.02 -0.08
N ILE A 47 2.10 6.21 0.55
CA ILE A 47 0.65 6.40 0.44
C ILE A 47 0.25 7.74 1.06
N GLU A 48 0.83 8.08 2.20
CA GLU A 48 0.51 9.34 2.85
C GLU A 48 0.91 10.53 1.99
N GLN A 49 2.04 10.43 1.32
CA GLN A 49 2.46 11.50 0.43
C GLN A 49 1.50 11.67 -0.73
N GLN A 50 1.00 10.58 -1.25
CA GLN A 50 0.05 10.64 -2.35
C GLN A 50 -1.25 11.27 -1.91
N VAL A 51 -1.71 10.92 -0.72
CA VAL A 51 -2.95 11.48 -0.21
C VAL A 51 -2.79 12.98 0.02
N ASP A 52 -1.67 13.38 0.62
CA ASP A 52 -1.42 14.80 0.83
C ASP A 52 -1.37 15.56 -0.47
N ALA A 53 -0.70 14.99 -1.45
CA ALA A 53 -0.60 15.65 -2.74
C ALA A 53 -1.98 15.79 -3.37
N GLY A 54 -2.82 14.80 -3.17
CA GLY A 54 -4.16 14.83 -3.74
C GLY A 54 -5.07 15.81 -3.06
N ASN A 55 -4.87 16.00 -1.77
CA ASN A 55 -5.73 16.89 -1.01
C ASN A 55 -5.14 18.25 -0.79
N GLY A 56 -3.91 18.40 -1.15
CA GLY A 56 -3.21 19.63 -0.80
C GLY A 56 -3.73 20.77 -1.59
N ASN A 57 -4.83 21.07 -1.67
CA ASN A 57 -5.19 22.19 -2.44
C ASN A 57 -5.49 23.37 -1.65
#